data_ade9c68f57370950c1b2db814c2b31de
#
_entry.id   ade9c68f57370950c1b2db814c2b31de
#
_cell.length_a   1.000
_cell.length_b   1.000
_cell.length_c   1.000
_cell.angle_alpha   90.00
_cell.angle_beta   90.00
_cell.angle_gamma   90.00
#
_symmetry.space_group_name_H-M   'P 1'
#
loop_
_entity.id
_entity.type
_entity.pdbx_description
1 polymer ?
#
loop_
_entity_poly.entity_id
_entity_poly.type
_entity_poly.pdbx_seq_one_letter_code
_entity_poly.pdbx_strand_id
1 'polypeptide(L)'
;MVVISRMRPVWIILGVLIGIYLTLVHYASAPVACPVTAVINCVAVLHSAGSMLGPLPLALWGVIWIIAGGVLPRKLRSWLWMPLGMGGIVWAVGHEWALGQICLWCSALQVDMLLLMIAWGRPSVGENYCK
;
A
#
# COMPACT_ATOMS: atom_id res chain seq x y z
N MET A 1 9.88 18.34 0.82
CA MET A 1 8.44 18.12 1.02
C MET A 1 7.55 18.48 -0.18
N VAL A 2 7.84 19.51 -0.95
CA VAL A 2 7.17 19.81 -2.24
C VAL A 2 7.42 18.70 -3.28
N VAL A 3 8.58 18.05 -3.22
CA VAL A 3 8.98 16.97 -4.12
C VAL A 3 7.99 15.78 -4.05
N ILE A 4 7.54 15.37 -2.86
CA ILE A 4 6.63 14.22 -2.69
C ILE A 4 5.29 14.46 -3.41
N SER A 5 4.75 15.67 -3.37
CA SER A 5 3.47 15.98 -4.04
C SER A 5 3.60 16.07 -5.57
N ARG A 6 4.75 16.48 -6.10
CA ARG A 6 5.05 16.48 -7.54
C ARG A 6 5.26 15.06 -8.09
N MET A 7 5.72 14.14 -7.24
CA MET A 7 5.98 12.76 -7.62
C MET A 7 4.78 11.82 -7.43
N ARG A 8 3.57 12.36 -7.20
CA ARG A 8 2.33 11.54 -7.05
C ARG A 8 2.17 10.46 -8.12
N PRO A 9 2.29 10.77 -9.42
CA PRO A 9 2.11 9.74 -10.45
C PRO A 9 3.16 8.63 -10.34
N VAL A 10 4.38 8.96 -9.92
CA VAL A 10 5.45 7.98 -9.74
C VAL A 10 5.11 7.01 -8.59
N TRP A 11 4.65 7.53 -7.45
CA TRP A 11 4.22 6.71 -6.32
C TRP A 11 3.02 5.84 -6.65
N ILE A 12 2.02 6.39 -7.39
CA ILE A 12 0.87 5.60 -7.86
C ILE A 12 1.33 4.44 -8.74
N ILE A 13 2.20 4.68 -9.72
CA ILE A 13 2.71 3.65 -10.61
C ILE A 13 3.51 2.61 -9.82
N LEU A 14 4.40 3.05 -8.94
CA LEU A 14 5.25 2.17 -8.13
C LEU A 14 4.40 1.27 -7.23
N GLY A 15 3.45 1.85 -6.49
CA GLY A 15 2.57 1.09 -5.60
C GLY A 15 1.69 0.09 -6.35
N VAL A 16 1.16 0.47 -7.53
CA VAL A 16 0.39 -0.45 -8.39
C VAL A 16 1.27 -1.60 -8.88
N LEU A 17 2.49 -1.33 -9.34
CA LEU A 17 3.42 -2.37 -9.81
C LEU A 17 3.80 -3.35 -8.69
N ILE A 18 4.14 -2.83 -7.50
CA ILE A 18 4.45 -3.67 -6.34
C ILE A 18 3.24 -4.51 -5.94
N GLY A 19 2.06 -3.92 -5.86
CA GLY A 19 0.84 -4.62 -5.46
C GLY A 19 0.40 -5.69 -6.48
N ILE A 20 0.54 -5.43 -7.78
CA ILE A 20 0.31 -6.43 -8.84
C ILE A 20 1.33 -7.57 -8.72
N TYR A 21 2.62 -7.24 -8.56
CA TYR A 21 3.66 -8.24 -8.38
C TYR A 21 3.35 -9.18 -7.20
N LEU A 22 3.01 -8.62 -6.03
CA LEU A 22 2.64 -9.39 -4.84
C LEU A 22 1.39 -10.26 -5.06
N THR A 23 0.41 -9.73 -5.78
CA THR A 23 -0.82 -10.47 -6.13
C THR A 23 -0.50 -11.65 -7.05
N LEU A 24 0.33 -11.45 -8.08
CA LEU A 24 0.75 -12.50 -8.99
C LEU A 24 1.54 -13.59 -8.26
N VAL A 25 2.48 -13.20 -7.40
CA VAL A 25 3.25 -14.14 -6.58
C VAL A 25 2.33 -14.97 -5.67
N HIS A 26 1.33 -14.33 -5.07
CA HIS A 26 0.36 -15.01 -4.20
C HIS A 26 -0.39 -16.12 -4.96
N TYR A 27 -0.90 -15.84 -6.15
CA TYR A 27 -1.68 -16.82 -6.93
C TYR A 27 -0.82 -17.81 -7.73
N ALA A 28 0.30 -17.38 -8.27
CA ALA A 28 1.16 -18.21 -9.10
C ALA A 28 2.10 -19.12 -8.29
N SER A 29 2.16 -18.96 -6.96
CA SER A 29 3.15 -19.63 -6.10
C SER A 29 4.58 -19.48 -6.63
N ALA A 30 4.84 -18.35 -7.30
CA ALA A 30 6.13 -18.05 -7.91
C ALA A 30 7.17 -17.72 -6.83
N PRO A 31 8.47 -17.98 -7.09
CA PRO A 31 9.52 -17.60 -6.15
C PRO A 31 9.55 -16.08 -6.00
N VAL A 32 9.51 -15.61 -4.76
CA VAL A 32 9.61 -14.19 -4.42
C VAL A 32 11.08 -13.80 -4.40
N ALA A 33 11.43 -12.70 -5.05
CA ALA A 33 12.75 -12.08 -4.93
C ALA A 33 12.90 -11.43 -3.53
N CYS A 34 13.06 -12.25 -2.50
CA CYS A 34 13.11 -11.83 -1.10
C CYS A 34 14.14 -12.71 -0.37
N PRO A 35 15.09 -12.11 0.37
CA PRO A 35 16.00 -12.89 1.19
C PRO A 35 15.20 -13.62 2.28
N VAL A 36 15.54 -14.88 2.52
CA VAL A 36 14.93 -15.67 3.60
C VAL A 36 15.90 -15.68 4.78
N THR A 37 15.47 -15.12 5.89
CA THR A 37 16.19 -15.10 7.16
C THR A 37 15.27 -15.56 8.29
N ALA A 38 15.75 -15.56 9.53
CA ALA A 38 14.92 -15.88 10.69
C ALA A 38 13.73 -14.92 10.88
N VAL A 39 13.85 -13.68 10.39
CA VAL A 39 12.83 -12.62 10.57
C VAL A 39 12.19 -12.21 9.24
N ILE A 40 12.92 -12.30 8.11
CA ILE A 40 12.43 -11.90 6.80
C ILE A 40 12.01 -13.15 6.03
N ASN A 41 10.72 -13.25 5.70
CA ASN A 41 10.17 -14.35 4.93
C ASN A 41 8.90 -13.93 4.20
N CYS A 42 9.07 -13.40 2.99
CA CYS A 42 7.94 -12.90 2.20
C CYS A 42 6.95 -14.01 1.85
N VAL A 43 7.42 -15.24 1.60
CA VAL A 43 6.54 -16.36 1.25
C VAL A 43 5.60 -16.70 2.40
N ALA A 44 6.14 -16.81 3.63
CA ALA A 44 5.33 -17.12 4.81
C ALA A 44 4.26 -16.04 5.07
N VAL A 45 4.61 -14.75 4.91
CA VAL A 45 3.67 -13.64 5.09
C VAL A 45 2.60 -13.65 4.00
N LEU A 46 3.00 -13.79 2.72
CA LEU A 46 2.08 -13.74 1.58
C LEU A 46 1.07 -14.91 1.55
N HIS A 47 1.44 -16.07 2.04
CA HIS A 47 0.56 -17.25 2.06
C HIS A 47 -0.10 -17.50 3.42
N SER A 48 0.06 -16.59 4.37
CA SER A 48 -0.60 -16.66 5.67
C SER A 48 -2.09 -16.29 5.58
N ALA A 49 -2.89 -16.73 6.54
CA ALA A 49 -4.33 -16.46 6.59
C ALA A 49 -4.64 -14.95 6.63
N GLY A 50 -3.79 -14.14 7.28
CA GLY A 50 -3.98 -12.68 7.39
C GLY A 50 -3.59 -11.90 6.14
N SER A 51 -2.97 -12.55 5.14
CA SER A 51 -2.69 -11.93 3.84
C SER A 51 -3.93 -11.83 2.96
N MET A 52 -5.01 -12.48 3.34
CA MET A 52 -6.30 -12.47 2.64
C MET A 52 -7.32 -11.63 3.41
N LEU A 53 -8.01 -10.76 2.70
CA LEU A 53 -9.17 -10.04 3.23
C LEU A 53 -10.40 -10.37 2.37
N GLY A 54 -11.21 -11.31 2.87
CA GLY A 54 -12.27 -11.91 2.08
C GLY A 54 -11.68 -12.81 0.96
N PRO A 55 -12.20 -12.73 -0.27
CA PRO A 55 -11.73 -13.56 -1.39
C PRO A 55 -10.47 -13.03 -2.08
N LEU A 56 -9.95 -11.88 -1.68
CA LEU A 56 -8.85 -11.19 -2.36
C LEU A 56 -7.64 -11.01 -1.43
N PRO A 57 -6.41 -11.12 -1.98
CA PRO A 57 -5.20 -10.83 -1.23
C PRO A 57 -5.12 -9.35 -0.86
N LEU A 58 -4.57 -9.07 0.31
CA LEU A 58 -4.45 -7.72 0.86
C LEU A 58 -3.67 -6.78 -0.08
N ALA A 59 -2.69 -7.31 -0.82
CA ALA A 59 -1.94 -6.57 -1.83
C ALA A 59 -2.85 -6.03 -2.95
N LEU A 60 -3.84 -6.82 -3.39
CA LEU A 60 -4.81 -6.37 -4.40
C LEU A 60 -5.74 -5.27 -3.85
N TRP A 61 -6.14 -5.37 -2.59
CA TRP A 61 -6.85 -4.28 -1.92
C TRP A 61 -6.03 -2.99 -1.88
N GLY A 62 -4.71 -3.10 -1.66
CA GLY A 62 -3.79 -1.97 -1.76
C GLY A 62 -3.79 -1.33 -3.15
N VAL A 63 -3.75 -2.13 -4.22
CA VAL A 63 -3.85 -1.63 -5.61
C VAL A 63 -5.17 -0.89 -5.84
N ILE A 64 -6.30 -1.49 -5.46
CA ILE A 64 -7.63 -0.88 -5.59
C ILE A 64 -7.68 0.44 -4.82
N TRP A 65 -7.12 0.45 -3.61
CA TRP A 65 -7.07 1.65 -2.77
C TRP A 65 -6.23 2.77 -3.42
N ILE A 66 -5.07 2.46 -3.98
CA ILE A 66 -4.21 3.45 -4.65
C ILE A 66 -4.93 4.05 -5.87
N ILE A 67 -5.49 3.20 -6.74
CA ILE A 67 -6.17 3.67 -7.97
C ILE A 67 -7.40 4.50 -7.62
N ALA A 68 -8.26 4.01 -6.74
CA ALA A 68 -9.46 4.72 -6.33
C ALA A 68 -9.13 6.05 -5.62
N GLY A 69 -8.11 6.07 -4.76
CA GLY A 69 -7.64 7.29 -4.11
C GLY A 69 -7.17 8.37 -5.06
N GLY A 70 -6.64 7.97 -6.24
CA GLY A 70 -6.23 8.90 -7.29
C GLY A 70 -7.39 9.63 -7.96
N VAL A 71 -8.57 8.99 -8.06
CA VAL A 71 -9.76 9.53 -8.74
C VAL A 71 -10.81 10.12 -7.79
N LEU A 72 -10.78 9.78 -6.52
CA LEU A 72 -11.74 10.24 -5.52
C LEU A 72 -11.62 11.76 -5.26
N PRO A 73 -12.77 12.46 -5.06
CA PRO A 73 -12.77 13.85 -4.66
C PRO A 73 -12.10 14.02 -3.29
N ARG A 74 -11.40 15.14 -3.11
CA ARG A 74 -10.55 15.40 -1.94
C ARG A 74 -11.28 15.19 -0.60
N LYS A 75 -12.53 15.64 -0.49
CA LYS A 75 -13.34 15.50 0.74
C LYS A 75 -13.54 14.05 1.12
N LEU A 76 -13.97 13.21 0.18
CA LEU A 76 -14.21 11.78 0.41
C LEU A 76 -12.90 11.04 0.69
N ARG A 77 -11.84 11.41 -0.02
CA ARG A 77 -10.51 10.84 0.17
C ARG A 77 -9.95 11.13 1.57
N SER A 78 -10.06 12.35 2.09
CA SER A 78 -9.54 12.69 3.41
C SER A 78 -10.34 12.09 4.56
N TRP A 79 -11.68 12.03 4.42
CA TRP A 79 -12.55 11.59 5.52
C TRP A 79 -12.74 10.08 5.62
N LEU A 80 -12.80 9.40 4.50
CA LEU A 80 -13.09 7.96 4.46
C LEU A 80 -11.91 7.15 3.97
N TRP A 81 -11.30 7.58 2.85
CA TRP A 81 -10.32 6.77 2.13
C TRP A 81 -8.98 6.68 2.84
N MET A 82 -8.49 7.79 3.39
CA MET A 82 -7.23 7.79 4.15
C MET A 82 -7.32 6.95 5.45
N PRO A 83 -8.36 7.08 6.29
CA PRO A 83 -8.52 6.20 7.45
C PRO A 83 -8.64 4.72 7.09
N LEU A 84 -9.31 4.41 5.97
CA LEU A 84 -9.43 3.03 5.48
C LEU A 84 -8.07 2.43 5.11
N GLY A 85 -7.25 3.19 4.39
CA GLY A 85 -5.88 2.80 4.05
C GLY A 85 -4.98 2.63 5.27
N MET A 86 -5.11 3.54 6.24
CA MET A 86 -4.38 3.42 7.52
C MET A 86 -4.79 2.14 8.27
N GLY A 87 -6.08 1.83 8.30
CA GLY A 87 -6.58 0.58 8.87
C GLY A 87 -5.98 -0.67 8.21
N GLY A 88 -5.87 -0.66 6.87
CA GLY A 88 -5.23 -1.73 6.11
C GLY A 88 -3.74 -1.88 6.44
N ILE A 89 -3.01 -0.78 6.60
CA ILE A 89 -1.60 -0.79 7.00
C ILE A 89 -1.45 -1.34 8.42
N VAL A 90 -2.25 -0.88 9.37
CA VAL A 90 -2.22 -1.37 10.76
C VAL A 90 -2.53 -2.86 10.82
N TRP A 91 -3.49 -3.33 10.05
CA TRP A 91 -3.80 -4.75 9.93
C TRP A 91 -2.61 -5.54 9.41
N ALA A 92 -1.99 -5.10 8.32
CA ALA A 92 -0.84 -5.77 7.69
C ALA A 92 0.36 -5.85 8.63
N VAL A 93 0.73 -4.72 9.25
CA VAL A 93 1.84 -4.65 10.22
C VAL A 93 1.55 -5.51 11.44
N GLY A 94 0.33 -5.46 11.98
CA GLY A 94 -0.09 -6.27 13.12
C GLY A 94 -0.01 -7.76 12.83
N HIS A 95 -0.34 -8.15 11.58
CA HIS A 95 -0.25 -9.53 11.14
C HIS A 95 1.22 -10.00 10.98
N GLU A 96 2.08 -9.19 10.36
CA GLU A 96 3.53 -9.47 10.29
C GLU A 96 4.15 -9.61 11.69
N TRP A 97 3.75 -8.74 12.60
CA TRP A 97 4.18 -8.81 14.00
C TRP A 97 3.73 -10.11 14.69
N ALA A 98 2.48 -10.50 14.49
CA ALA A 98 1.94 -11.74 15.08
C ALA A 98 2.62 -13.00 14.53
N LEU A 99 3.06 -12.99 13.27
CA LEU A 99 3.83 -14.07 12.65
C LEU A 99 5.31 -14.06 13.09
N GLY A 100 5.81 -12.96 13.63
CA GLY A 100 7.24 -12.74 13.88
C GLY A 100 8.07 -12.71 12.59
N GLN A 101 7.45 -12.43 11.45
CA GLN A 101 8.09 -12.42 10.13
C GLN A 101 7.69 -11.19 9.33
N ILE A 102 8.64 -10.60 8.62
CA ILE A 102 8.47 -9.39 7.83
C ILE A 102 8.55 -9.72 6.34
N CYS A 103 7.64 -9.16 5.56
CA CYS A 103 7.69 -9.18 4.12
C CYS A 103 8.24 -7.85 3.58
N LEU A 104 9.43 -7.84 2.99
CA LEU A 104 10.06 -6.63 2.45
C LEU A 104 9.19 -5.92 1.41
N TRP A 105 8.58 -6.66 0.50
CA TRP A 105 7.72 -6.10 -0.54
C TRP A 105 6.40 -5.58 0.02
N CYS A 106 5.84 -6.26 1.04
CA CYS A 106 4.66 -5.77 1.73
C CYS A 106 4.97 -4.46 2.47
N SER A 107 6.11 -4.40 3.16
CA SER A 107 6.57 -3.17 3.83
C SER A 107 6.83 -2.04 2.83
N ALA A 108 7.40 -2.34 1.65
CA ALA A 108 7.59 -1.36 0.59
C ALA A 108 6.25 -0.78 0.10
N LEU A 109 5.23 -1.62 -0.09
CA LEU A 109 3.89 -1.18 -0.46
C LEU A 109 3.25 -0.33 0.65
N GLN A 110 3.42 -0.70 1.91
CA GLN A 110 2.92 0.08 3.06
C GLN A 110 3.55 1.47 3.13
N VAL A 111 4.88 1.56 2.93
CA VAL A 111 5.59 2.84 2.87
C VAL A 111 5.10 3.70 1.71
N ASP A 112 4.92 3.10 0.52
CA ASP A 112 4.38 3.80 -0.65
C ASP A 112 2.97 4.37 -0.38
N MET A 113 2.09 3.59 0.24
CA MET A 113 0.76 4.03 0.66
C MET A 113 0.82 5.21 1.65
N LEU A 114 1.75 5.18 2.62
CA LEU A 114 1.95 6.30 3.56
C LEU A 114 2.42 7.56 2.83
N LEU A 115 3.35 7.44 1.88
CA LEU A 115 3.82 8.56 1.07
C LEU A 115 2.69 9.15 0.23
N LEU A 116 1.83 8.31 -0.35
CA LEU A 116 0.62 8.76 -1.06
C LEU A 116 -0.37 9.47 -0.15
N MET A 117 -0.60 8.99 1.07
CA MET A 117 -1.45 9.69 2.05
C MET A 117 -0.91 11.08 2.36
N ILE A 118 0.40 11.21 2.60
CA ILE A 118 1.07 12.49 2.82
C ILE A 118 0.91 13.40 1.57
N ALA A 119 1.10 12.84 0.38
CA ALA A 119 0.97 13.59 -0.87
C ALA A 119 -0.47 14.07 -1.14
N TRP A 120 -1.47 13.27 -0.76
CA TRP A 120 -2.89 13.60 -0.94
C TRP A 120 -3.44 14.51 0.16
N GLY A 121 -2.92 14.43 1.38
CA GLY A 121 -3.35 15.26 2.52
C GLY A 121 -3.01 16.74 2.38
N ARG A 122 -2.14 17.11 1.44
CA ARG A 122 -1.72 18.51 1.25
C ARG A 122 -2.62 19.28 0.29
N PRO A 123 -2.95 20.54 0.62
CA PRO A 123 -3.56 21.45 -0.36
C PRO A 123 -2.60 21.62 -1.54
N SER A 124 -3.12 21.50 -2.75
CA SER A 124 -2.38 21.92 -3.94
C SER A 124 -2.07 23.43 -3.81
N VAL A 125 -0.80 23.78 -3.95
CA VAL A 125 -0.29 25.17 -3.78
C VAL A 125 -0.96 26.18 -4.73
N GLY A 126 -1.76 25.71 -5.70
CA GLY A 126 -2.45 26.56 -6.68
C GLY A 126 -3.90 26.93 -6.37
N GLU A 127 -4.53 26.30 -5.35
CA GLU A 127 -5.98 26.49 -5.13
C GLU A 127 -6.34 27.72 -4.27
N ASN A 128 -5.34 28.34 -3.66
CA ASN A 128 -5.55 29.51 -2.80
C ASN A 128 -5.39 30.87 -3.50
N TYR A 129 -5.10 30.90 -4.82
CA TYR A 129 -4.89 32.15 -5.55
C TYR A 129 -6.12 32.71 -6.26
N CYS A 130 -7.25 32.01 -6.20
CA CYS A 130 -8.51 32.43 -6.83
C CYS A 130 -9.69 32.49 -5.83
N LYS A 131 -9.46 33.04 -4.64
CA LYS A 131 -10.56 33.50 -3.77
C LYS A 131 -10.31 34.91 -3.30
#